data_53cb25d2ce62068954ac3f429bf30c23
#
_entry.id   53cb25d2ce62068954ac3f429bf30c23
#
_cell.length_a   1.000
_cell.length_b   1.000
_cell.length_c   1.000
_cell.angle_alpha   90.00
_cell.angle_beta   90.00
_cell.angle_gamma   90.00
#
_symmetry.space_group_name_H-M   'P 1'
#
loop_
_entity.id
_entity.type
_entity.pdbx_description
1 polymer ?
#
loop_
_entity_poly.entity_id
_entity_poly.type
_entity_poly.pdbx_seq_one_letter_code
_entity_poly.pdbx_strand_id
1 'polypeptide(L)'
;MNNIPQVKLGIVAVSRDCFPESLSVNRRKALVAAYAEKYDVQDIYECPVCIVESEIHMVQALEDIKKAGCNALCVYLGNFGPEISETLLAKHFDGPKMFVAAAEESQNDLSDGRGDAYCGMLNASYNLKLRNVGAYIPEYPVGTAQECADMMHEFLPIAR
;
A
#
# COMPACT_ATOMS: atom_id res chain seq x y z
N MET A 1 -13.27 13.62 -26.98
CA MET A 1 -12.34 12.59 -26.48
C MET A 1 -11.58 13.23 -25.33
N ASN A 2 -11.75 12.69 -24.09
CA ASN A 2 -10.91 13.13 -23.00
C ASN A 2 -9.55 12.46 -23.16
N ASN A 3 -8.52 13.24 -23.42
CA ASN A 3 -7.15 12.76 -23.57
C ASN A 3 -6.43 12.69 -22.21
N ILE A 4 -7.18 12.30 -21.18
CA ILE A 4 -6.65 12.12 -19.82
C ILE A 4 -6.34 10.63 -19.66
N PRO A 5 -5.08 10.24 -19.38
CA PRO A 5 -4.74 8.85 -19.12
C PRO A 5 -5.53 8.29 -17.94
N GLN A 6 -6.07 7.09 -18.09
CA GLN A 6 -6.70 6.40 -16.99
C GLN A 6 -5.63 5.76 -16.11
N VAL A 7 -5.75 5.96 -14.81
CA VAL A 7 -4.90 5.32 -13.80
C VAL A 7 -5.69 4.20 -13.14
N LYS A 8 -5.09 3.01 -13.08
CA LYS A 8 -5.57 1.88 -12.32
C LYS A 8 -4.55 1.56 -11.24
N LEU A 9 -4.89 1.88 -10.01
CA LEU A 9 -4.01 1.76 -8.85
C LEU A 9 -4.11 0.37 -8.23
N GLY A 10 -3.04 -0.43 -8.32
CA GLY A 10 -2.95 -1.72 -7.65
C GLY A 10 -2.60 -1.54 -6.17
N ILE A 11 -3.45 -2.03 -5.27
CA ILE A 11 -3.23 -2.00 -3.83
C ILE A 11 -2.58 -3.31 -3.42
N VAL A 12 -1.33 -3.24 -2.95
CA VAL A 12 -0.60 -4.39 -2.41
C VAL A 12 -0.32 -4.15 -0.94
N ALA A 13 -0.99 -4.92 -0.08
CA ALA A 13 -0.73 -4.85 1.35
C ALA A 13 0.47 -5.71 1.74
N VAL A 14 1.15 -5.31 2.79
CA VAL A 14 2.33 -5.98 3.32
C VAL A 14 2.16 -6.34 4.80
N SER A 15 2.87 -7.37 5.24
CA SER A 15 2.89 -7.80 6.63
C SER A 15 4.28 -8.31 6.99
N ARG A 16 4.74 -8.01 8.20
CA ARG A 16 5.95 -8.61 8.75
C ARG A 16 5.58 -9.84 9.59
N ASP A 17 6.35 -10.89 9.47
CA ASP A 17 6.13 -12.20 10.09
C ASP A 17 5.91 -12.20 11.62
N CYS A 18 6.45 -11.20 12.34
CA CYS A 18 6.25 -11.05 13.78
C CYS A 18 4.95 -10.31 14.17
N PHE A 19 4.16 -9.88 13.19
CA PHE A 19 2.85 -9.24 13.38
C PHE A 19 1.73 -10.12 12.83
N PRO A 20 0.49 -10.01 13.34
CA PRO A 20 -0.63 -10.77 12.79
C PRO A 20 -0.91 -10.39 11.33
N GLU A 21 -0.78 -11.34 10.40
CA GLU A 21 -1.14 -11.15 8.99
C GLU A 21 -2.60 -10.72 8.85
N SER A 22 -3.48 -11.31 9.67
CA SER A 22 -4.92 -10.99 9.69
C SER A 22 -5.23 -9.52 9.92
N LEU A 23 -4.37 -8.82 10.68
CA LEU A 23 -4.49 -7.37 10.90
C LEU A 23 -4.33 -6.61 9.59
N SER A 24 -3.29 -6.94 8.81
CA SER A 24 -3.05 -6.32 7.51
C SER A 24 -4.15 -6.65 6.50
N VAL A 25 -4.64 -7.90 6.49
CA VAL A 25 -5.78 -8.32 5.66
C VAL A 25 -7.03 -7.50 5.97
N ASN A 26 -7.37 -7.36 7.25
CA ASN A 26 -8.58 -6.64 7.68
C ASN A 26 -8.47 -5.14 7.39
N ARG A 27 -7.30 -4.54 7.64
CA ARG A 27 -7.04 -3.13 7.34
C ARG A 27 -7.10 -2.85 5.84
N ARG A 28 -6.58 -3.74 4.99
CA ARG A 28 -6.72 -3.63 3.53
C ARG A 28 -8.18 -3.67 3.09
N LYS A 29 -8.98 -4.60 3.64
CA LYS A 29 -10.42 -4.67 3.33
C LYS A 29 -11.15 -3.40 3.75
N ALA A 30 -10.82 -2.86 4.92
CA ALA A 30 -11.38 -1.60 5.39
C ALA A 30 -11.00 -0.42 4.47
N LEU A 31 -9.75 -0.38 4.01
CA LEU A 31 -9.27 0.63 3.05
C LEU A 31 -10.05 0.58 1.74
N VAL A 32 -10.21 -0.62 1.16
CA VAL A 32 -10.96 -0.80 -0.10
C VAL A 32 -12.43 -0.42 0.07
N ALA A 33 -13.05 -0.79 1.20
CA ALA A 33 -14.43 -0.40 1.52
C ALA A 33 -14.56 1.12 1.65
N ALA A 34 -13.66 1.77 2.39
CA ALA A 34 -13.64 3.22 2.55
C ALA A 34 -13.45 3.96 1.21
N TYR A 35 -12.61 3.42 0.32
CA TYR A 35 -12.47 3.97 -1.02
C TYR A 35 -13.77 3.88 -1.82
N ALA A 36 -14.43 2.71 -1.77
CA ALA A 36 -15.67 2.45 -2.50
C ALA A 36 -16.86 3.31 -2.03
N GLU A 37 -16.85 3.76 -0.78
CA GLU A 37 -17.89 4.65 -0.25
C GLU A 37 -17.83 6.07 -0.84
N LYS A 38 -16.65 6.52 -1.30
CA LYS A 38 -16.43 7.92 -1.67
C LYS A 38 -15.99 8.10 -3.11
N TYR A 39 -15.34 7.11 -3.71
CA TYR A 39 -14.69 7.20 -5.00
C TYR A 39 -15.07 6.05 -5.94
N ASP A 40 -14.68 6.15 -7.22
CA ASP A 40 -14.95 5.10 -8.20
C ASP A 40 -14.01 3.89 -7.98
N VAL A 41 -14.60 2.74 -7.72
CA VAL A 41 -13.88 1.48 -7.53
C VAL A 41 -13.14 1.01 -8.79
N GLN A 42 -13.46 1.55 -9.97
CA GLN A 42 -12.74 1.24 -11.20
C GLN A 42 -11.31 1.81 -11.21
N ASP A 43 -11.04 2.81 -10.37
CA ASP A 43 -9.71 3.42 -10.23
C ASP A 43 -8.73 2.52 -9.46
N ILE A 44 -9.24 1.55 -8.71
CA ILE A 44 -8.42 0.69 -7.84
C ILE A 44 -8.53 -0.80 -8.20
N TYR A 45 -7.51 -1.54 -7.81
CA TYR A 45 -7.48 -2.99 -7.85
C TYR A 45 -6.88 -3.52 -6.55
N GLU A 46 -7.66 -4.28 -5.80
CA GLU A 46 -7.16 -5.00 -4.62
C GLU A 46 -6.39 -6.24 -5.08
N CYS A 47 -5.08 -6.28 -4.85
CA CYS A 47 -4.28 -7.47 -5.11
C CYS A 47 -4.69 -8.59 -4.15
N PRO A 48 -5.33 -9.68 -4.63
CA PRO A 48 -5.82 -10.73 -3.75
C PRO A 48 -4.72 -11.70 -3.33
N VAL A 49 -3.60 -11.67 -4.08
CA VAL A 49 -2.63 -12.74 -4.06
C VAL A 49 -1.99 -12.89 -2.70
N CYS A 50 -1.80 -11.86 -1.96
CA CYS A 50 -1.29 -12.01 -0.62
C CYS A 50 -1.11 -10.69 0.09
N ILE A 51 -0.87 -10.86 1.34
CA ILE A 51 -0.09 -9.93 2.12
C ILE A 51 1.37 -10.24 1.82
N VAL A 52 2.12 -9.29 1.28
CA VAL A 52 3.52 -9.50 0.95
C VAL A 52 4.35 -9.57 2.22
N GLU A 53 4.88 -10.75 2.51
CA GLU A 53 5.77 -11.03 3.64
C GLU A 53 7.18 -11.47 3.20
N SER A 54 7.34 -11.78 1.92
CA SER A 54 8.59 -12.30 1.37
C SER A 54 8.76 -11.89 -0.10
N GLU A 55 9.95 -12.12 -0.65
CA GLU A 55 10.24 -11.89 -2.06
C GLU A 55 9.45 -12.83 -2.98
N ILE A 56 9.06 -14.01 -2.50
CA ILE A 56 8.18 -14.92 -3.25
C ILE A 56 6.80 -14.28 -3.41
N HIS A 57 6.23 -13.77 -2.32
CA HIS A 57 4.95 -13.07 -2.35
C HIS A 57 5.04 -11.79 -3.18
N MET A 58 6.17 -11.07 -3.13
CA MET A 58 6.43 -9.89 -3.96
C MET A 58 6.33 -10.22 -5.46
N VAL A 59 6.96 -11.30 -5.92
CA VAL A 59 6.90 -11.71 -7.33
C VAL A 59 5.47 -12.05 -7.74
N GLN A 60 4.74 -12.79 -6.90
CA GLN A 60 3.33 -13.13 -7.15
C GLN A 60 2.45 -11.88 -7.24
N ALA A 61 2.64 -10.92 -6.33
CA ALA A 61 1.91 -9.66 -6.33
C ALA A 61 2.20 -8.83 -7.60
N LEU A 62 3.47 -8.74 -8.02
CA LEU A 62 3.86 -8.05 -9.25
C LEU A 62 3.19 -8.67 -10.50
N GLU A 63 3.18 -9.99 -10.58
CA GLU A 63 2.53 -10.70 -11.68
C GLU A 63 1.02 -10.46 -11.71
N ASP A 64 0.38 -10.46 -10.52
CA ASP A 64 -1.05 -10.27 -10.39
C ASP A 64 -1.48 -8.85 -10.79
N ILE A 65 -0.85 -7.80 -10.23
CA ILE A 65 -1.19 -6.42 -10.58
C ILE A 65 -0.89 -6.09 -12.04
N LYS A 66 0.18 -6.66 -12.60
CA LYS A 66 0.49 -6.54 -14.03
C LYS A 66 -0.59 -7.19 -14.89
N LYS A 67 -1.01 -8.41 -14.54
CA LYS A 67 -2.08 -9.13 -15.22
C LYS A 67 -3.43 -8.41 -15.12
N ALA A 68 -3.68 -7.74 -14.01
CA ALA A 68 -4.85 -6.90 -13.82
C ALA A 68 -4.81 -5.58 -14.60
N GLY A 69 -3.68 -5.25 -15.25
CA GLY A 69 -3.50 -4.02 -16.01
C GLY A 69 -3.30 -2.78 -15.15
N CYS A 70 -2.81 -2.93 -13.92
CA CYS A 70 -2.47 -1.80 -13.08
C CYS A 70 -1.27 -1.04 -13.64
N ASN A 71 -1.37 0.28 -13.70
CA ASN A 71 -0.31 1.18 -14.16
C ASN A 71 0.20 2.13 -13.07
N ALA A 72 -0.34 2.01 -11.86
CA ALA A 72 0.15 2.66 -10.65
C ALA A 72 0.10 1.68 -9.47
N LEU A 73 0.95 1.87 -8.48
CA LEU A 73 1.09 0.99 -7.31
C LEU A 73 0.88 1.76 -6.01
N CYS A 74 0.06 1.21 -5.13
CA CYS A 74 -0.03 1.58 -3.72
C CYS A 74 0.51 0.43 -2.87
N VAL A 75 1.63 0.64 -2.19
CA VAL A 75 2.11 -0.25 -1.13
C VAL A 75 1.46 0.18 0.18
N TYR A 76 0.64 -0.70 0.73
CA TYR A 76 -0.12 -0.43 1.94
C TYR A 76 0.45 -1.19 3.13
N LEU A 77 1.01 -0.45 4.09
CA LEU A 77 1.51 -1.03 5.33
C LEU A 77 0.32 -1.22 6.29
N GLY A 78 -0.28 -2.40 6.27
CA GLY A 78 -1.33 -2.77 7.23
C GLY A 78 -0.77 -3.09 8.62
N ASN A 79 0.51 -3.44 8.69
CA ASN A 79 1.35 -3.47 9.87
C ASN A 79 2.77 -3.03 9.50
N PHE A 80 3.80 -3.36 10.28
CA PHE A 80 5.17 -2.87 10.10
C PHE A 80 5.74 -3.09 8.68
N GLY A 81 5.39 -4.20 8.03
CA GLY A 81 5.89 -4.56 6.69
C GLY A 81 7.34 -5.07 6.66
N PRO A 82 7.69 -5.87 5.63
CA PRO A 82 9.03 -6.40 5.38
C PRO A 82 9.80 -5.45 4.46
N GLU A 83 10.70 -4.65 5.00
CA GLU A 83 11.42 -3.58 4.30
C GLU A 83 12.13 -4.02 3.00
N ILE A 84 12.55 -5.27 2.91
CA ILE A 84 13.20 -5.80 1.71
C ILE A 84 12.15 -6.00 0.62
N SER A 85 11.14 -6.81 0.89
CA SER A 85 10.16 -7.24 -0.12
C SER A 85 9.30 -6.08 -0.60
N GLU A 86 8.84 -5.20 0.29
CA GLU A 86 8.01 -4.03 -0.09
C GLU A 86 8.77 -3.00 -0.91
N THR A 87 10.05 -2.77 -0.61
CA THR A 87 10.85 -1.81 -1.38
C THR A 87 11.38 -2.41 -2.69
N LEU A 88 11.58 -3.72 -2.76
CA LEU A 88 11.84 -4.42 -4.02
C LEU A 88 10.58 -4.49 -4.89
N LEU A 89 9.40 -4.68 -4.31
CA LEU A 89 8.11 -4.55 -5.02
C LEU A 89 8.04 -3.20 -5.75
N ALA A 90 8.31 -2.11 -5.01
CA ALA A 90 8.34 -0.78 -5.58
C ALA A 90 9.43 -0.61 -6.66
N LYS A 91 10.61 -1.21 -6.47
CA LYS A 91 11.72 -1.15 -7.41
C LYS A 91 11.40 -1.82 -8.74
N HIS A 92 10.71 -2.97 -8.70
CA HIS A 92 10.42 -3.79 -9.88
C HIS A 92 9.08 -3.46 -10.54
N PHE A 93 8.30 -2.55 -9.98
CA PHE A 93 7.09 -2.06 -10.60
C PHE A 93 7.41 -0.90 -11.55
N ASP A 94 7.06 -1.06 -12.83
CA ASP A 94 7.19 -0.02 -13.84
C ASP A 94 5.99 0.93 -13.77
N GLY A 95 6.17 2.10 -13.18
CA GLY A 95 5.13 3.11 -13.06
C GLY A 95 5.23 3.91 -11.78
N PRO A 96 4.34 4.90 -11.63
CA PRO A 96 4.24 5.68 -10.41
C PRO A 96 3.81 4.79 -9.24
N LYS A 97 4.35 5.08 -8.08
CA LYS A 97 4.13 4.29 -6.87
C LYS A 97 4.03 5.18 -5.65
N MET A 98 3.18 4.78 -4.71
CA MET A 98 3.02 5.44 -3.44
C MET A 98 3.10 4.47 -2.28
N PHE A 99 3.36 5.00 -1.09
CA PHE A 99 3.32 4.27 0.18
C PHE A 99 2.40 4.99 1.16
N VAL A 100 1.50 4.24 1.78
CA VAL A 100 0.66 4.69 2.89
C VAL A 100 0.56 3.59 3.93
N ALA A 101 0.25 3.95 5.17
CA ALA A 101 0.23 3.03 6.28
C ALA A 101 -1.01 3.21 7.16
N ALA A 102 -1.44 2.14 7.79
CA ALA A 102 -2.57 2.15 8.71
C ALA A 102 -2.21 2.80 10.04
N ALA A 103 -3.05 3.73 10.49
CA ALA A 103 -3.00 4.20 11.88
C ALA A 103 -3.43 3.08 12.84
N GLU A 104 -2.92 3.14 14.06
CA GLU A 104 -3.38 2.25 15.13
C GLU A 104 -4.80 2.65 15.58
N GLU A 105 -5.63 1.67 15.84
CA GLU A 105 -7.01 1.89 16.28
C GLU A 105 -7.09 2.34 17.75
N SER A 106 -6.09 1.97 18.56
CA SER A 106 -5.97 2.35 19.95
C SER A 106 -4.57 2.86 20.26
N GLN A 107 -4.50 3.97 21.01
CA GLN A 107 -3.24 4.52 21.51
C GLN A 107 -2.91 4.04 22.93
N ASN A 108 -3.80 3.29 23.57
CA ASN A 108 -3.79 3.10 25.02
C ASN A 108 -3.04 1.86 25.48
N ASP A 109 -2.73 0.91 24.62
CA ASP A 109 -1.97 -0.26 24.99
C ASP A 109 -1.20 -0.91 23.83
N LEU A 110 -0.31 -1.82 24.17
CA LEU A 110 0.44 -2.66 23.23
C LEU A 110 -0.29 -3.98 22.98
N SER A 111 -1.63 -3.90 22.79
CA SER A 111 -2.45 -5.09 22.60
C SER A 111 -2.15 -5.83 21.31
N ASP A 112 -2.69 -7.05 21.18
CA ASP A 112 -2.53 -7.94 20.02
C ASP A 112 -2.99 -7.33 18.67
N GLY A 113 -3.71 -6.21 18.72
CA GLY A 113 -4.14 -5.45 17.52
C GLY A 113 -3.13 -4.44 17.00
N ARG A 114 -1.97 -4.28 17.66
CA ARG A 114 -0.95 -3.32 17.23
C ARG A 114 -0.14 -3.83 16.05
N GLY A 115 0.04 -2.98 15.04
CA GLY A 115 0.77 -3.32 13.83
C GLY A 115 2.07 -2.56 13.63
N ASP A 116 2.31 -1.47 14.36
CA ASP A 116 3.49 -0.60 14.25
C ASP A 116 3.76 -0.08 12.81
N ALA A 117 2.72 0.13 12.05
CA ALA A 117 2.85 0.56 10.64
C ALA A 117 3.53 1.93 10.49
N TYR A 118 3.45 2.80 11.50
CA TYR A 118 4.21 4.06 11.55
C TYR A 118 5.72 3.81 11.54
N CYS A 119 6.20 2.92 12.40
CA CYS A 119 7.63 2.54 12.43
C CYS A 119 8.02 1.83 11.12
N GLY A 120 7.13 1.01 10.58
CA GLY A 120 7.30 0.39 9.28
C GLY A 120 7.48 1.42 8.16
N MET A 121 6.67 2.49 8.15
CA MET A 121 6.77 3.56 7.15
C MET A 121 8.12 4.30 7.23
N LEU A 122 8.61 4.57 8.44
CA LEU A 122 9.96 5.16 8.61
C LEU A 122 11.04 4.26 8.01
N ASN A 123 10.94 2.96 8.30
CA ASN A 123 11.87 1.95 7.78
C ASN A 123 11.77 1.81 6.26
N ALA A 124 10.56 1.73 5.70
CA ALA A 124 10.33 1.70 4.25
C ALA A 124 10.93 2.92 3.56
N SER A 125 10.69 4.13 4.08
CA SER A 125 11.21 5.39 3.54
C SER A 125 12.74 5.41 3.48
N TYR A 126 13.39 4.95 4.54
CA TYR A 126 14.85 4.83 4.58
C TYR A 126 15.38 3.82 3.54
N ASN A 127 14.74 2.65 3.45
CA ASN A 127 15.16 1.59 2.52
C ASN A 127 14.87 1.93 1.06
N LEU A 128 13.80 2.66 0.74
CA LEU A 128 13.55 3.22 -0.59
C LEU A 128 14.70 4.13 -1.02
N LYS A 129 15.15 5.02 -0.13
CA LYS A 129 16.29 5.90 -0.37
C LYS A 129 17.58 5.12 -0.61
N LEU A 130 17.88 4.11 0.22
CA LEU A 130 19.06 3.26 0.07
C LEU A 130 19.08 2.53 -1.29
N ARG A 131 17.91 2.14 -1.79
CA ARG A 131 17.78 1.43 -3.08
C ARG A 131 17.64 2.36 -4.28
N ASN A 132 17.67 3.66 -4.04
CA ASN A 132 17.43 4.69 -5.07
C ASN A 132 16.09 4.47 -5.80
N VAL A 133 15.03 4.18 -5.05
CA VAL A 133 13.67 3.99 -5.55
C VAL A 133 12.84 5.22 -5.24
N GLY A 134 12.36 5.91 -6.29
CA GLY A 134 11.41 7.00 -6.14
C GLY A 134 10.00 6.47 -5.85
N ALA A 135 9.37 7.00 -4.82
CA ALA A 135 7.97 6.75 -4.49
C ALA A 135 7.35 8.02 -3.91
N TYR A 136 6.06 8.21 -4.16
CA TYR A 136 5.29 9.25 -3.50
C TYR A 136 4.94 8.81 -2.08
N ILE A 137 5.29 9.62 -1.11
CA ILE A 137 4.93 9.46 0.29
C ILE A 137 4.20 10.74 0.69
N PRO A 138 2.91 10.68 1.05
CA PRO A 138 2.18 11.84 1.54
C PRO A 138 2.86 12.50 2.73
N GLU A 139 2.58 13.77 2.99
CA GLU A 139 3.13 14.49 4.15
C GLU A 139 2.76 13.80 5.48
N TYR A 140 1.55 13.26 5.56
CA TYR A 140 1.07 12.45 6.68
C TYR A 140 0.70 11.05 6.17
N PRO A 141 1.67 10.14 6.00
CA PRO A 141 1.45 8.89 5.27
C PRO A 141 0.75 7.79 6.09
N VAL A 142 0.44 8.07 7.35
CA VAL A 142 -0.21 7.12 8.28
C VAL A 142 -1.58 7.65 8.64
N GLY A 143 -2.62 6.87 8.36
CA GLY A 143 -3.99 7.31 8.56
C GLY A 143 -4.99 6.17 8.79
N THR A 144 -6.20 6.56 9.13
CA THR A 144 -7.39 5.69 9.12
C THR A 144 -7.65 5.17 7.71
N ALA A 145 -8.55 4.21 7.58
CA ALA A 145 -8.96 3.69 6.27
C ALA A 145 -9.47 4.81 5.33
N GLN A 146 -10.26 5.76 5.85
CA GLN A 146 -10.76 6.91 5.11
C GLN A 146 -9.63 7.83 4.66
N GLU A 147 -8.73 8.21 5.57
CA GLU A 147 -7.59 9.09 5.24
C GLU A 147 -6.67 8.43 4.21
N CYS A 148 -6.39 7.13 4.33
CA CYS A 148 -5.62 6.40 3.34
C CYS A 148 -6.33 6.35 1.97
N ALA A 149 -7.66 6.18 1.95
CA ALA A 149 -8.44 6.23 0.73
C ALA A 149 -8.36 7.62 0.06
N ASP A 150 -8.42 8.68 0.84
CA ASP A 150 -8.27 10.05 0.35
C ASP A 150 -6.86 10.28 -0.24
N MET A 151 -5.80 9.85 0.46
CA MET A 151 -4.42 9.90 -0.05
C MET A 151 -4.24 9.15 -1.37
N MET A 152 -4.86 7.97 -1.50
CA MET A 152 -4.84 7.19 -2.73
C MET A 152 -5.55 7.93 -3.88
N HIS A 153 -6.70 8.53 -3.62
CA HIS A 153 -7.42 9.30 -4.62
C HIS A 153 -6.64 10.54 -5.07
N GLU A 154 -6.02 11.26 -4.14
CA GLU A 154 -5.13 12.40 -4.41
C GLU A 154 -3.89 12.02 -5.21
N PHE A 155 -3.43 10.78 -5.10
CA PHE A 155 -2.31 10.28 -5.88
C PHE A 155 -2.65 10.04 -7.36
N LEU A 156 -3.90 9.75 -7.72
CA LEU A 156 -4.27 9.45 -9.12
C LEU A 156 -3.89 10.57 -10.12
N PRO A 157 -4.15 11.86 -9.86
CA PRO A 157 -3.69 12.91 -10.74
C PRO A 157 -2.17 13.09 -10.78
N ILE A 158 -1.45 12.71 -9.71
CA ILE A 158 0.02 12.72 -9.66
C ILE A 158 0.59 11.59 -10.53
N ALA A 159 -0.12 10.45 -10.60
CA ALA A 159 0.28 9.27 -11.35
C ALA A 159 -0.02 9.35 -12.87
N ARG A 160 -0.72 10.39 -13.32
CA ARG A 160 -1.03 10.64 -14.75
C ARG A 160 0.12 11.29 -15.47
#